data_a5124b0ce8ff814a6eb9d7464249f6d3
#
_entry.id   a5124b0ce8ff814a6eb9d7464249f6d3
#
_cell.length_a   1.000
_cell.length_b   1.000
_cell.length_c   1.000
_cell.angle_alpha   90.00
_cell.angle_beta   90.00
_cell.angle_gamma   90.00
#
_symmetry.space_group_name_H-M   'P 1'
#
loop_
_entity.id
_entity.type
_entity.pdbx_description
1 polymer ?
#
loop_
_entity_poly.entity_id
_entity_poly.type
_entity_poly.pdbx_seq_one_letter_code
_entity_poly.pdbx_strand_id
1 'polypeptide(L)'
;GVSTRLMGALIMSHGDDNGLVLPPKLAPYQIVIVPIFKSENELKEISDYVNPIIKEIKDNGFSVRYDNRLNQKPGFKFNEHEIKGVPIRIAVGPRDLNENTLEIFRRDTMEKKNLKSSEVVAEIKFLIEDIQESLLKKSKDFMNNNTKVAENYEDFKKMIEMGGFVLAHWDRTEQTEELIKKETKATIRCIPCLLYTSQ
;
A
#
# COMPACT_ATOMS: atom_id res chain seq x y z
N GLY A 1 7.83 -19.33 10.70
CA GLY A 1 7.51 -19.64 9.30
C GLY A 1 6.50 -18.65 8.72
N VAL A 2 6.51 -18.47 7.41
CA VAL A 2 5.59 -17.61 6.66
C VAL A 2 4.60 -18.51 5.93
N SER A 3 3.31 -18.17 5.94
CA SER A 3 2.27 -18.89 5.23
C SER A 3 1.50 -17.96 4.27
N THR A 4 0.73 -18.56 3.35
CA THR A 4 -0.15 -17.82 2.43
C THR A 4 -1.19 -16.94 3.13
N ARG A 5 -1.44 -17.15 4.43
CA ARG A 5 -2.32 -16.29 5.24
C ARG A 5 -1.83 -14.84 5.29
N LEU A 6 -0.53 -14.59 5.13
CA LEU A 6 0.00 -13.23 5.08
C LEU A 6 -0.48 -12.44 3.85
N MET A 7 -0.85 -13.12 2.75
CA MET A 7 -1.47 -12.45 1.61
C MET A 7 -2.83 -11.86 1.98
N GLY A 8 -3.65 -12.63 2.72
CA GLY A 8 -4.91 -12.12 3.25
C GLY A 8 -4.72 -10.93 4.22
N ALA A 9 -3.71 -10.99 5.08
CA ALA A 9 -3.38 -9.89 5.98
C ALA A 9 -2.97 -8.62 5.21
N LEU A 10 -2.17 -8.76 4.14
CA LEU A 10 -1.77 -7.65 3.27
C LEU A 10 -2.99 -6.99 2.60
N ILE A 11 -3.90 -7.80 2.05
CA ILE A 11 -5.12 -7.32 1.40
C ILE A 11 -6.00 -6.56 2.40
N MET A 12 -6.25 -7.13 3.57
CA MET A 12 -7.09 -6.52 4.61
C MET A 12 -6.49 -5.24 5.20
N SER A 13 -5.15 -5.14 5.27
CA SER A 13 -4.47 -3.98 5.84
C SER A 13 -4.33 -2.81 4.88
N HIS A 14 -4.18 -3.07 3.59
CA HIS A 14 -3.80 -2.06 2.59
C HIS A 14 -4.71 -2.03 1.36
N GLY A 15 -5.66 -2.97 1.20
CA GLY A 15 -6.63 -2.91 0.11
C GLY A 15 -7.67 -1.81 0.32
N ASP A 16 -8.24 -1.33 -0.79
CA ASP A 16 -9.38 -0.41 -0.82
C ASP A 16 -10.43 -0.90 -1.85
N ASP A 17 -11.49 -0.12 -2.07
CA ASP A 17 -12.56 -0.47 -3.01
C ASP A 17 -12.11 -0.53 -4.48
N ASN A 18 -10.93 0.01 -4.80
CA ASN A 18 -10.33 0.01 -6.14
C ASN A 18 -9.32 -1.14 -6.34
N GLY A 19 -9.02 -1.91 -5.30
CA GLY A 19 -8.14 -3.08 -5.37
C GLY A 19 -7.00 -3.08 -4.33
N LEU A 20 -5.86 -3.68 -4.70
CA LEU A 20 -4.70 -3.71 -3.83
C LEU A 20 -4.01 -2.33 -3.74
N VAL A 21 -3.40 -2.06 -2.58
CA VAL A 21 -2.42 -1.00 -2.38
C VAL A 21 -1.16 -1.65 -1.83
N LEU A 22 -0.18 -1.88 -2.69
CA LEU A 22 1.03 -2.60 -2.28
C LEU A 22 2.07 -1.66 -1.68
N PRO A 23 2.60 -1.98 -0.49
CA PRO A 23 3.81 -1.34 -0.01
C PRO A 23 4.95 -1.51 -1.02
N PRO A 24 5.71 -0.47 -1.37
CA PRO A 24 6.74 -0.54 -2.39
C PRO A 24 7.78 -1.65 -2.20
N LYS A 25 8.09 -2.00 -0.95
CA LYS A 25 9.02 -3.10 -0.62
C LYS A 25 8.47 -4.49 -0.91
N LEU A 26 7.15 -4.64 -1.08
CA LEU A 26 6.49 -5.91 -1.38
C LEU A 26 5.98 -5.98 -2.82
N ALA A 27 5.96 -4.87 -3.54
CA ALA A 27 5.47 -4.81 -4.90
C ALA A 27 6.41 -5.58 -5.87
N PRO A 28 5.89 -6.49 -6.72
CA PRO A 28 6.69 -7.19 -7.72
C PRO A 28 7.41 -6.23 -8.69
N TYR A 29 6.77 -5.11 -8.99
CA TYR A 29 7.35 -3.94 -9.61
C TYR A 29 6.75 -2.69 -8.98
N GLN A 30 7.61 -1.72 -8.67
CA GLN A 30 7.25 -0.51 -7.96
C GLN A 30 6.62 0.53 -8.88
N ILE A 31 7.01 0.47 -10.14
CA ILE A 31 6.62 1.44 -11.17
C ILE A 31 6.12 0.70 -12.40
N VAL A 32 5.01 1.19 -12.95
CA VAL A 32 4.58 0.82 -14.30
C VAL A 32 4.55 2.04 -15.19
N ILE A 33 5.07 1.91 -16.40
CA ILE A 33 4.99 2.95 -17.42
C ILE A 33 4.05 2.47 -18.52
N VAL A 34 3.04 3.28 -18.81
CA VAL A 34 1.99 2.97 -19.80
C VAL A 34 2.00 4.03 -20.90
N PRO A 35 2.40 3.66 -22.12
CA PRO A 35 2.31 4.56 -23.26
C PRO A 35 0.85 4.72 -23.73
N ILE A 36 0.49 5.96 -24.10
CA ILE A 36 -0.80 6.31 -24.69
C ILE A 36 -0.56 6.63 -26.15
N PHE A 37 -0.96 5.75 -27.05
CA PHE A 37 -0.70 5.85 -28.49
C PHE A 37 -1.90 5.41 -29.31
N LYS A 38 -1.95 5.86 -30.57
CA LYS A 38 -2.97 5.48 -31.57
C LYS A 38 -2.36 4.69 -32.74
N SER A 39 -1.06 4.79 -32.95
CA SER A 39 -0.34 4.11 -34.03
C SER A 39 0.97 3.50 -33.52
N GLU A 40 1.51 2.55 -34.26
CA GLU A 40 2.80 1.94 -33.93
C GLU A 40 3.97 2.94 -34.03
N ASN A 41 3.88 3.94 -34.92
CA ASN A 41 4.88 4.99 -35.03
C ASN A 41 4.92 5.84 -33.76
N GLU A 42 3.75 6.26 -33.26
CA GLU A 42 3.67 6.98 -31.97
C GLU A 42 4.23 6.14 -30.81
N LEU A 43 3.95 4.83 -30.78
CA LEU A 43 4.51 3.94 -29.77
C LEU A 43 6.03 3.90 -29.85
N LYS A 44 6.61 3.89 -31.06
CA LYS A 44 8.05 3.89 -31.24
C LYS A 44 8.68 5.19 -30.71
N GLU A 45 8.11 6.34 -31.07
CA GLU A 45 8.58 7.65 -30.58
C GLU A 45 8.50 7.74 -29.05
N ILE A 46 7.39 7.30 -28.45
CA ILE A 46 7.23 7.24 -26.99
C ILE A 46 8.27 6.29 -26.38
N SER A 47 8.50 5.12 -27.01
CA SER A 47 9.48 4.15 -26.50
C SER A 47 10.89 4.71 -26.52
N ASP A 48 11.28 5.40 -27.60
CA ASP A 48 12.58 6.03 -27.70
C ASP A 48 12.79 7.12 -26.65
N TYR A 49 11.74 7.88 -26.33
CA TYR A 49 11.74 8.88 -25.27
C TYR A 49 11.82 8.27 -23.86
N VAL A 50 11.09 7.18 -23.62
CA VAL A 50 10.96 6.59 -22.27
C VAL A 50 12.11 5.64 -21.93
N ASN A 51 12.75 5.00 -22.92
CA ASN A 51 13.82 4.03 -22.67
C ASN A 51 15.00 4.56 -21.83
N PRO A 52 15.51 5.79 -22.05
CA PRO A 52 16.53 6.38 -21.17
C PRO A 52 16.05 6.53 -19.74
N ILE A 53 14.79 6.95 -19.53
CA ILE A 53 14.17 7.13 -18.20
C ILE A 53 14.02 5.76 -17.51
N ILE A 54 13.60 4.74 -18.24
CA ILE A 54 13.50 3.36 -17.70
C ILE A 54 14.89 2.88 -17.25
N LYS A 55 15.91 3.16 -18.04
CA LYS A 55 17.28 2.79 -17.68
C LYS A 55 17.71 3.49 -16.38
N GLU A 56 17.51 4.79 -16.31
CA GLU A 56 17.85 5.59 -15.12
C GLU A 56 17.11 5.12 -13.86
N ILE A 57 15.80 4.80 -13.98
CA ILE A 57 15.00 4.22 -12.90
C ILE A 57 15.62 2.91 -12.41
N LYS A 58 16.01 2.02 -13.33
CA LYS A 58 16.63 0.73 -12.99
C LYS A 58 18.01 0.89 -12.38
N ASP A 59 18.82 1.80 -12.90
CA ASP A 59 20.16 2.10 -12.40
C ASP A 59 20.13 2.66 -10.97
N ASN A 60 19.00 3.30 -10.58
CA ASN A 60 18.71 3.71 -9.20
C ASN A 60 18.10 2.60 -8.32
N GLY A 61 18.02 1.37 -8.82
CA GLY A 61 17.60 0.19 -8.03
C GLY A 61 16.09 -0.03 -7.95
N PHE A 62 15.27 0.70 -8.72
CA PHE A 62 13.82 0.52 -8.73
C PHE A 62 13.37 -0.50 -9.78
N SER A 63 12.36 -1.30 -9.42
CA SER A 63 11.74 -2.24 -10.34
C SER A 63 10.68 -1.55 -11.19
N VAL A 64 10.86 -1.57 -12.51
CA VAL A 64 9.95 -0.90 -13.46
C VAL A 64 9.47 -1.86 -14.54
N ARG A 65 8.17 -1.81 -14.83
CA ARG A 65 7.53 -2.52 -15.94
C ARG A 65 7.09 -1.52 -17.01
N TYR A 66 7.45 -1.77 -18.26
CA TYR A 66 6.93 -1.04 -19.41
C TYR A 66 5.80 -1.83 -20.05
N ASP A 67 4.57 -1.30 -20.02
CA ASP A 67 3.38 -1.97 -20.57
C ASP A 67 3.02 -1.43 -21.95
N ASN A 68 3.75 -1.89 -22.95
CA ASN A 68 3.59 -1.52 -24.37
C ASN A 68 2.67 -2.48 -25.15
N ARG A 69 1.82 -3.27 -24.48
CA ARG A 69 0.87 -4.19 -25.16
C ARG A 69 -0.01 -3.46 -26.17
N LEU A 70 -0.07 -3.95 -27.40
CA LEU A 70 -0.82 -3.34 -28.52
C LEU A 70 -2.34 -3.62 -28.44
N ASN A 71 -2.70 -4.77 -27.90
CA ASN A 71 -4.06 -5.28 -27.87
C ASN A 71 -4.93 -4.74 -26.71
N GLN A 72 -4.41 -3.83 -25.90
CA GLN A 72 -5.09 -3.28 -24.73
C GLN A 72 -5.12 -1.76 -24.78
N LYS A 73 -6.31 -1.17 -24.53
CA LYS A 73 -6.47 0.29 -24.42
C LYS A 73 -5.80 0.83 -23.14
N PRO A 74 -5.31 2.07 -23.14
CA PRO A 74 -4.67 2.68 -21.97
C PRO A 74 -5.53 2.62 -20.69
N GLY A 75 -6.83 2.91 -20.77
CA GLY A 75 -7.73 2.83 -19.62
C GLY A 75 -7.84 1.44 -19.00
N PHE A 76 -7.81 0.37 -19.81
CA PHE A 76 -7.78 -1.00 -19.31
C PHE A 76 -6.47 -1.29 -18.57
N LYS A 77 -5.31 -0.87 -19.13
CA LYS A 77 -4.01 -1.04 -18.51
C LYS A 77 -3.94 -0.28 -17.16
N PHE A 78 -4.49 0.93 -17.12
CA PHE A 78 -4.56 1.74 -15.91
C PHE A 78 -5.31 1.01 -14.81
N ASN A 79 -6.53 0.56 -15.11
CA ASN A 79 -7.36 -0.18 -14.16
C ASN A 79 -6.70 -1.51 -13.73
N GLU A 80 -6.11 -2.26 -14.66
CA GLU A 80 -5.41 -3.51 -14.33
C GLU A 80 -4.28 -3.29 -13.33
N HIS A 81 -3.44 -2.28 -13.53
CA HIS A 81 -2.33 -1.97 -12.64
C HIS A 81 -2.79 -1.36 -11.31
N GLU A 82 -3.89 -0.63 -11.31
CA GLU A 82 -4.53 -0.08 -10.11
C GLU A 82 -5.10 -1.19 -9.24
N ILE A 83 -5.86 -2.13 -9.80
CA ILE A 83 -6.37 -3.33 -9.11
C ILE A 83 -5.21 -4.15 -8.51
N LYS A 84 -4.11 -4.29 -9.26
CA LYS A 84 -2.89 -4.99 -8.80
C LYS A 84 -2.11 -4.23 -7.73
N GLY A 85 -2.48 -3.00 -7.45
CA GLY A 85 -1.85 -2.18 -6.40
C GLY A 85 -0.44 -1.71 -6.70
N VAL A 86 -0.10 -1.48 -7.98
CA VAL A 86 1.21 -0.96 -8.35
C VAL A 86 1.41 0.43 -7.74
N PRO A 87 2.47 0.66 -6.94
CA PRO A 87 2.61 1.91 -6.18
C PRO A 87 2.60 3.17 -7.04
N ILE A 88 3.31 3.16 -8.15
CA ILE A 88 3.44 4.31 -9.05
C ILE A 88 3.12 3.89 -10.48
N ARG A 89 2.23 4.64 -11.14
CA ARG A 89 2.01 4.55 -12.57
C ARG A 89 2.45 5.84 -13.26
N ILE A 90 3.19 5.70 -14.35
CA ILE A 90 3.60 6.80 -15.23
C ILE A 90 2.84 6.63 -16.55
N ALA A 91 2.13 7.66 -16.98
CA ALA A 91 1.51 7.72 -18.28
C ALA A 91 2.27 8.69 -19.19
N VAL A 92 2.43 8.30 -20.46
CA VAL A 92 3.15 9.09 -21.46
C VAL A 92 2.41 9.04 -22.78
N GLY A 93 2.04 10.19 -23.30
CA GLY A 93 1.40 10.34 -24.62
C GLY A 93 2.13 11.32 -25.51
N PRO A 94 1.65 11.56 -26.75
CA PRO A 94 2.29 12.47 -27.71
C PRO A 94 2.39 13.92 -27.22
N ARG A 95 1.47 14.37 -26.35
CA ARG A 95 1.55 15.71 -25.75
C ARG A 95 2.70 15.83 -24.78
N ASP A 96 2.89 14.79 -23.99
CA ASP A 96 3.95 14.73 -22.98
C ASP A 96 5.34 14.76 -23.63
N LEU A 97 5.49 14.13 -24.81
CA LEU A 97 6.72 14.21 -25.58
C LEU A 97 7.04 15.66 -25.98
N ASN A 98 6.04 16.39 -26.51
CA ASN A 98 6.21 17.76 -26.97
C ASN A 98 6.55 18.72 -25.83
N GLU A 99 5.96 18.50 -24.67
CA GLU A 99 6.13 19.31 -23.46
C GLU A 99 7.31 18.85 -22.58
N ASN A 100 7.91 17.71 -22.91
CA ASN A 100 8.93 17.04 -22.12
C ASN A 100 8.49 16.76 -20.67
N THR A 101 7.25 16.29 -20.52
CA THR A 101 6.59 16.00 -19.26
C THR A 101 6.14 14.54 -19.16
N LEU A 102 5.72 14.12 -17.99
CA LEU A 102 5.19 12.80 -17.68
C LEU A 102 4.10 12.92 -16.60
N GLU A 103 2.97 12.21 -16.75
CA GLU A 103 1.97 12.10 -15.70
C GLU A 103 2.38 10.98 -14.73
N ILE A 104 2.60 11.31 -13.47
CA ILE A 104 2.76 10.34 -12.38
C ILE A 104 1.44 10.21 -11.62
N PHE A 105 1.02 8.97 -11.37
CA PHE A 105 -0.12 8.61 -10.54
C PHE A 105 0.35 7.80 -9.34
N ARG A 106 -0.06 8.19 -8.16
CA ARG A 106 0.24 7.56 -6.88
C ARG A 106 -0.95 6.72 -6.43
N ARG A 107 -0.76 5.42 -6.20
CA ARG A 107 -1.86 4.48 -5.94
C ARG A 107 -2.51 4.64 -4.57
N ASP A 108 -1.76 4.96 -3.52
CA ASP A 108 -2.26 5.03 -2.14
C ASP A 108 -3.11 6.27 -1.83
N THR A 109 -2.89 7.37 -2.55
CA THR A 109 -3.67 8.63 -2.43
C THR A 109 -4.54 8.92 -3.64
N MET A 110 -4.38 8.19 -4.76
CA MET A 110 -5.05 8.39 -6.05
C MET A 110 -4.72 9.75 -6.69
N GLU A 111 -3.65 10.39 -6.26
CA GLU A 111 -3.21 11.69 -6.77
C GLU A 111 -2.44 11.56 -8.07
N LYS A 112 -2.59 12.58 -8.92
CA LYS A 112 -1.88 12.74 -10.19
C LYS A 112 -1.06 14.00 -10.17
N LYS A 113 0.14 13.93 -10.76
CA LYS A 113 1.05 15.06 -10.89
C LYS A 113 1.77 15.01 -12.24
N ASN A 114 1.84 16.13 -12.93
CA ASN A 114 2.66 16.27 -14.13
C ASN A 114 4.02 16.82 -13.75
N LEU A 115 5.09 16.18 -14.24
CA LEU A 115 6.47 16.53 -13.95
C LEU A 115 7.29 16.58 -15.22
N LYS A 116 8.35 17.37 -15.22
CA LYS A 116 9.37 17.34 -16.29
C LYS A 116 10.13 16.01 -16.22
N SER A 117 10.52 15.49 -17.38
CA SER A 117 11.25 14.22 -17.45
C SER A 117 12.54 14.21 -16.60
N SER A 118 13.22 15.35 -16.49
CA SER A 118 14.44 15.50 -15.69
C SER A 118 14.22 15.38 -14.17
N GLU A 119 12.99 15.54 -13.69
CA GLU A 119 12.64 15.52 -12.27
C GLU A 119 12.05 14.17 -11.83
N VAL A 120 11.68 13.32 -12.80
CA VAL A 120 10.89 12.09 -12.55
C VAL A 120 11.61 11.12 -11.63
N VAL A 121 12.92 10.89 -11.82
CA VAL A 121 13.66 9.90 -11.03
C VAL A 121 13.82 10.35 -9.57
N ALA A 122 14.08 11.64 -9.37
CA ALA A 122 14.14 12.22 -8.02
C ALA A 122 12.79 12.13 -7.29
N GLU A 123 11.71 12.44 -8.01
CA GLU A 123 10.34 12.33 -7.46
C GLU A 123 9.96 10.87 -7.16
N ILE A 124 10.30 9.93 -8.03
CA ILE A 124 10.08 8.48 -7.77
C ILE A 124 10.74 8.04 -6.48
N LYS A 125 11.99 8.44 -6.26
CA LYS A 125 12.72 8.10 -5.03
C LYS A 125 12.00 8.61 -3.79
N PHE A 126 11.58 9.87 -3.81
CA PHE A 126 10.80 10.47 -2.73
C PHE A 126 9.47 9.74 -2.53
N LEU A 127 8.70 9.51 -3.60
CA LEU A 127 7.38 8.87 -3.53
C LEU A 127 7.45 7.44 -3.01
N ILE A 128 8.45 6.65 -3.40
CA ILE A 128 8.61 5.26 -2.93
C ILE A 128 8.82 5.21 -1.41
N GLU A 129 9.63 6.11 -0.88
CA GLU A 129 9.87 6.22 0.56
C GLU A 129 8.60 6.71 1.29
N ASP A 130 7.97 7.77 0.78
CA ASP A 130 6.78 8.36 1.37
C ASP A 130 5.56 7.41 1.36
N ILE A 131 5.32 6.67 0.26
CA ILE A 131 4.26 5.65 0.20
C ILE A 131 4.50 4.57 1.27
N GLN A 132 5.75 4.09 1.41
CA GLN A 132 6.09 3.08 2.39
C GLN A 132 5.81 3.54 3.82
N GLU A 133 6.19 4.78 4.15
CA GLU A 133 5.99 5.38 5.47
C GLU A 133 4.52 5.69 5.73
N SER A 134 3.82 6.25 4.74
CA SER A 134 2.39 6.59 4.83
C SER A 134 1.53 5.35 5.10
N LEU A 135 1.78 4.24 4.41
CA LEU A 135 1.05 2.99 4.63
C LEU A 135 1.32 2.41 6.03
N LEU A 136 2.57 2.46 6.50
CA LEU A 136 2.91 2.03 7.86
C LEU A 136 2.23 2.90 8.91
N LYS A 137 2.28 4.23 8.72
CA LYS A 137 1.62 5.19 9.61
C LYS A 137 0.12 4.96 9.67
N LYS A 138 -0.54 4.84 8.52
CA LYS A 138 -1.98 4.55 8.43
C LYS A 138 -2.36 3.30 9.22
N SER A 139 -1.59 2.21 9.09
CA SER A 139 -1.83 0.96 9.83
C SER A 139 -1.61 1.12 11.34
N LYS A 140 -0.58 1.84 11.75
CA LYS A 140 -0.31 2.12 13.17
C LYS A 140 -1.41 2.99 13.78
N ASP A 141 -1.82 4.04 13.09
CA ASP A 141 -2.87 4.95 13.55
C ASP A 141 -4.20 4.19 13.68
N PHE A 142 -4.52 3.33 12.70
CA PHE A 142 -5.69 2.46 12.79
C PHE A 142 -5.64 1.53 14.01
N MET A 143 -4.52 0.86 14.24
CA MET A 143 -4.33 -0.01 15.41
C MET A 143 -4.49 0.77 16.71
N ASN A 144 -3.83 1.92 16.84
CA ASN A 144 -3.88 2.75 18.05
C ASN A 144 -5.30 3.26 18.33
N ASN A 145 -6.01 3.75 17.30
CA ASN A 145 -7.38 4.24 17.43
C ASN A 145 -8.40 3.14 17.77
N ASN A 146 -8.08 1.89 17.46
CA ASN A 146 -8.91 0.72 17.76
C ASN A 146 -8.43 -0.08 18.99
N THR A 147 -7.46 0.44 19.74
CA THR A 147 -6.97 -0.17 20.98
C THR A 147 -7.36 0.71 22.17
N LYS A 148 -8.09 0.13 23.13
CA LYS A 148 -8.58 0.81 24.32
C LYS A 148 -7.96 0.18 25.57
N VAL A 149 -7.94 0.91 26.68
CA VAL A 149 -7.46 0.40 27.98
C VAL A 149 -8.64 0.31 28.92
N ALA A 150 -8.86 -0.86 29.50
CA ALA A 150 -9.88 -1.08 30.52
C ALA A 150 -9.24 -1.27 31.89
N GLU A 151 -9.71 -0.51 32.88
CA GLU A 151 -9.22 -0.58 34.25
C GLU A 151 -10.03 -1.57 35.11
N ASN A 152 -11.25 -1.87 34.71
CA ASN A 152 -12.13 -2.79 35.40
C ASN A 152 -12.93 -3.66 34.41
N TYR A 153 -13.56 -4.73 34.94
CA TYR A 153 -14.24 -5.73 34.12
C TYR A 153 -15.52 -5.20 33.43
N GLU A 154 -16.23 -4.28 34.05
CA GLU A 154 -17.46 -3.72 33.46
C GLU A 154 -17.13 -2.82 32.25
N ASP A 155 -16.09 -2.01 32.35
CA ASP A 155 -15.62 -1.20 31.23
C ASP A 155 -15.03 -2.08 30.12
N PHE A 156 -14.33 -3.16 30.49
CA PHE A 156 -13.86 -4.15 29.53
C PHE A 156 -14.99 -4.72 28.68
N LYS A 157 -16.10 -5.14 29.32
CA LYS A 157 -17.27 -5.69 28.59
C LYS A 157 -17.86 -4.67 27.63
N LYS A 158 -18.06 -3.43 28.05
CA LYS A 158 -18.58 -2.35 27.19
C LYS A 158 -17.65 -2.07 25.98
N MET A 159 -16.34 -2.06 26.23
CA MET A 159 -15.36 -1.79 25.17
C MET A 159 -15.29 -2.93 24.14
N ILE A 160 -15.39 -4.18 24.58
CA ILE A 160 -15.43 -5.35 23.69
C ILE A 160 -16.68 -5.33 22.80
N GLU A 161 -17.85 -4.93 23.33
CA GLU A 161 -19.07 -4.79 22.55
C GLU A 161 -18.93 -3.77 21.40
N MET A 162 -18.14 -2.69 21.62
CA MET A 162 -17.85 -1.71 20.59
C MET A 162 -16.84 -2.21 19.54
N GLY A 163 -16.19 -3.34 19.78
CA GLY A 163 -15.16 -3.93 18.92
C GLY A 163 -13.77 -3.31 19.09
N GLY A 164 -12.80 -3.89 18.39
CA GLY A 164 -11.39 -3.50 18.46
C GLY A 164 -10.58 -4.38 19.43
N PHE A 165 -9.47 -3.84 19.91
CA PHE A 165 -8.62 -4.47 20.92
C PHE A 165 -8.79 -3.78 22.27
N VAL A 166 -8.74 -4.56 23.35
CA VAL A 166 -8.78 -4.02 24.71
C VAL A 166 -7.57 -4.53 25.47
N LEU A 167 -6.80 -3.62 26.04
CA LEU A 167 -5.75 -3.90 27.02
C LEU A 167 -6.40 -3.92 28.40
N ALA A 168 -6.29 -5.03 29.09
CA ALA A 168 -6.85 -5.21 30.43
C ALA A 168 -5.92 -6.05 31.29
N HIS A 169 -6.04 -5.90 32.60
CA HIS A 169 -5.35 -6.78 33.56
C HIS A 169 -5.91 -8.20 33.50
N TRP A 170 -5.05 -9.19 33.61
CA TRP A 170 -5.39 -10.61 33.65
C TRP A 170 -4.58 -11.34 34.69
N ASP A 171 -5.25 -12.18 35.49
CA ASP A 171 -4.63 -12.97 36.55
C ASP A 171 -3.90 -14.23 36.08
N ARG A 172 -3.86 -14.46 34.76
CA ARG A 172 -3.22 -15.61 34.09
C ARG A 172 -3.86 -16.95 34.42
N THR A 173 -5.08 -16.99 34.92
CA THR A 173 -5.80 -18.25 35.22
C THR A 173 -6.67 -18.67 34.03
N GLU A 174 -6.78 -19.98 33.83
CA GLU A 174 -7.67 -20.57 32.82
C GLU A 174 -9.13 -20.28 33.10
N GLN A 175 -9.51 -20.27 34.40
CA GLN A 175 -10.88 -19.97 34.83
C GLN A 175 -11.31 -18.56 34.39
N THR A 176 -10.45 -17.57 34.54
CA THR A 176 -10.75 -16.20 34.11
C THR A 176 -10.81 -16.10 32.59
N GLU A 177 -9.96 -16.82 31.85
CA GLU A 177 -10.03 -16.85 30.40
C GLU A 177 -11.33 -17.46 29.88
N GLU A 178 -11.76 -18.59 30.47
CA GLU A 178 -13.04 -19.23 30.14
C GLU A 178 -14.23 -18.33 30.45
N LEU A 179 -14.21 -17.64 31.59
CA LEU A 179 -15.27 -16.69 32.00
C LEU A 179 -15.39 -15.54 30.98
N ILE A 180 -14.27 -14.90 30.64
CA ILE A 180 -14.19 -13.83 29.62
C ILE A 180 -14.78 -14.31 28.31
N LYS A 181 -14.32 -15.48 27.82
CA LYS A 181 -14.80 -16.06 26.56
C LYS A 181 -16.31 -16.37 26.60
N LYS A 182 -16.82 -16.87 27.71
CA LYS A 182 -18.24 -17.19 27.89
C LYS A 182 -19.11 -15.94 27.88
N GLU A 183 -18.71 -14.89 28.59
CA GLU A 183 -19.50 -13.68 28.75
C GLU A 183 -19.41 -12.72 27.59
N THR A 184 -18.21 -12.57 26.98
CA THR A 184 -17.94 -11.52 25.98
C THR A 184 -17.60 -12.05 24.59
N LYS A 185 -17.39 -13.35 24.45
CA LYS A 185 -16.83 -14.00 23.25
C LYS A 185 -15.44 -13.49 22.86
N ALA A 186 -14.81 -12.65 23.67
CA ALA A 186 -13.44 -12.20 23.48
C ALA A 186 -12.44 -13.34 23.72
N THR A 187 -11.28 -13.24 23.11
CA THR A 187 -10.17 -14.18 23.32
C THR A 187 -8.90 -13.41 23.64
N ILE A 188 -8.13 -13.91 24.60
CA ILE A 188 -6.82 -13.35 24.91
C ILE A 188 -5.89 -13.63 23.73
N ARG A 189 -5.24 -12.59 23.19
CA ARG A 189 -4.37 -12.68 22.01
C ARG A 189 -2.90 -12.77 22.36
N CYS A 190 -2.46 -11.93 23.27
CA CYS A 190 -1.07 -11.89 23.74
C CYS A 190 -0.95 -11.08 25.02
N ILE A 191 0.16 -11.21 25.68
CA ILE A 191 0.61 -10.32 26.76
C ILE A 191 1.69 -9.43 26.13
N PRO A 192 1.44 -8.10 25.96
CA PRO A 192 2.42 -7.22 25.33
C PRO A 192 3.70 -7.12 26.16
N CYS A 193 4.86 -7.23 25.51
CA CYS A 193 6.17 -7.16 26.18
C CYS A 193 6.41 -5.84 26.93
N LEU A 194 5.81 -4.73 26.47
CA LEU A 194 5.96 -3.40 27.07
C LEU A 194 5.30 -3.27 28.46
N LEU A 195 4.39 -4.19 28.83
CA LEU A 195 3.76 -4.18 30.16
C LEU A 195 4.65 -4.79 31.26
N TYR A 196 5.79 -5.40 30.89
CA TYR A 196 6.72 -5.95 31.89
C TYR A 196 7.72 -4.91 32.44
N THR A 197 7.79 -3.72 31.87
CA THR A 197 8.76 -2.68 32.26
C THR A 197 8.21 -1.60 33.17
N SER A 198 6.92 -1.71 33.58
CA SER A 198 6.24 -0.76 34.44
C SER A 198 5.82 -1.41 35.79
N GLN A 199 6.77 -2.06 36.47
CA GLN A 199 6.69 -2.38 37.89
C GLN A 199 7.78 -1.68 38.66
#